data_b22a49b391a7902c32024e1813066e5c
#
_entry.id   b22a49b391a7902c32024e1813066e5c
#
_cell.length_a   1.000
_cell.length_b   1.000
_cell.length_c   1.000
_cell.angle_alpha   90.00
_cell.angle_beta   90.00
_cell.angle_gamma   90.00
#
_symmetry.space_group_name_H-M   'P 1'
#
loop_
_entity.id
_entity.type
_entity.pdbx_description
1 polymer ?
#
loop_
_entity_poly.entity_id
_entity_poly.type
_entity_poly.pdbx_seq_one_letter_code
_entity_poly.pdbx_strand_id
1 'polypeptide(L)'
;MNNVEINKDMRLSEHFSLGEVCKTSHKTADGNIPSHVAIENLKNICENWLEDLRYSNNVLYEEVGSDGGQVPVSPEAQSVSDRNLSPVRHEAPIIITSGYRSPEVNKLAGGSPTSNHLTGCAVDIRCIGVEQALRYANILLDIADGTKRDFDELFIERSKQGRYWIHFAVRPKDNRRQISFLQT
;
A
#
# COMPACT_ATOMS: atom_id res chain seq x y z
N MET A 1 -22.47 -7.21 -26.97
CA MET A 1 -21.83 -7.47 -25.67
C MET A 1 -21.65 -6.11 -25.02
N ASN A 2 -22.39 -5.83 -23.96
CA ASN A 2 -22.29 -4.54 -23.27
C ASN A 2 -20.94 -4.51 -22.55
N ASN A 3 -20.04 -3.64 -22.98
CA ASN A 3 -18.85 -3.31 -22.20
C ASN A 3 -19.32 -2.68 -20.88
N VAL A 4 -19.24 -3.42 -19.80
CA VAL A 4 -19.39 -2.85 -18.47
C VAL A 4 -18.12 -2.03 -18.22
N GLU A 5 -18.18 -0.73 -18.47
CA GLU A 5 -17.10 0.18 -18.07
C GLU A 5 -17.09 0.29 -16.54
N ILE A 6 -15.95 -0.02 -15.94
CA ILE A 6 -15.75 0.25 -14.51
C ILE A 6 -15.67 1.77 -14.33
N ASN A 7 -16.47 2.28 -13.42
CA ASN A 7 -16.27 3.65 -12.95
C ASN A 7 -14.96 3.73 -12.14
N LYS A 8 -13.87 4.08 -12.81
CA LYS A 8 -12.52 4.19 -12.21
C LYS A 8 -12.43 5.27 -11.14
N ASP A 9 -13.33 6.25 -11.19
CA ASP A 9 -13.39 7.35 -10.23
C ASP A 9 -14.19 6.98 -8.97
N MET A 10 -14.77 5.76 -8.94
CA MET A 10 -15.46 5.24 -7.76
C MET A 10 -14.51 5.25 -6.56
N ARG A 11 -14.87 5.96 -5.51
CA ARG A 11 -14.13 5.98 -4.25
C ARG A 11 -14.40 4.70 -3.46
N LEU A 12 -13.32 4.07 -3.01
CA LEU A 12 -13.35 2.95 -2.08
C LEU A 12 -13.18 3.44 -0.63
N SER A 13 -12.49 4.57 -0.47
CA SER A 13 -12.32 5.30 0.79
C SER A 13 -12.00 6.76 0.50
N GLU A 14 -11.67 7.55 1.52
CA GLU A 14 -11.38 8.98 1.38
C GLU A 14 -10.26 9.28 0.37
N HIS A 15 -9.18 8.47 0.38
CA HIS A 15 -7.99 8.73 -0.43
C HIS A 15 -7.75 7.70 -1.55
N PHE A 16 -8.50 6.58 -1.58
CA PHE A 16 -8.27 5.51 -2.55
C PHE A 16 -9.46 5.32 -3.50
N SER A 17 -9.16 5.16 -4.79
CA SER A 17 -10.14 4.91 -5.84
C SER A 17 -10.04 3.49 -6.41
N LEU A 18 -11.14 3.02 -7.02
CA LEU A 18 -11.17 1.73 -7.71
C LEU A 18 -10.15 1.68 -8.86
N GLY A 19 -9.96 2.82 -9.55
CA GLY A 19 -8.99 2.92 -10.64
C GLY A 19 -7.55 2.69 -10.20
N GLU A 20 -7.17 3.13 -8.99
CA GLU A 20 -5.82 2.88 -8.44
C GLU A 20 -5.61 1.40 -8.11
N VAL A 21 -6.54 0.79 -7.37
CA VAL A 21 -6.39 -0.60 -6.92
C VAL A 21 -6.66 -1.64 -8.01
N CYS A 22 -7.20 -1.24 -9.16
CA CYS A 22 -7.36 -2.08 -10.35
C CYS A 22 -6.37 -1.74 -11.47
N LYS A 23 -5.41 -0.84 -11.19
CA LYS A 23 -4.41 -0.43 -12.18
C LYS A 23 -3.52 -1.60 -12.59
N THR A 24 -3.31 -1.76 -13.89
CA THR A 24 -2.38 -2.74 -14.46
C THR A 24 -1.71 -2.17 -15.70
N SER A 25 -0.46 -2.57 -15.94
CA SER A 25 0.25 -2.31 -17.20
C SER A 25 -0.07 -3.33 -18.28
N HIS A 26 -0.71 -4.45 -17.91
CA HIS A 26 -1.09 -5.51 -18.86
C HIS A 26 -2.41 -5.17 -19.53
N LYS A 27 -2.42 -5.23 -20.86
CA LYS A 27 -3.67 -5.12 -21.64
C LYS A 27 -4.24 -6.53 -21.80
N THR A 28 -5.42 -6.75 -21.28
CA THR A 28 -6.11 -8.05 -21.32
C THR A 28 -7.50 -7.89 -21.94
N ALA A 29 -8.03 -8.97 -22.52
CA ALA A 29 -9.33 -8.95 -23.18
C ALA A 29 -10.48 -8.75 -22.17
N ASP A 30 -10.29 -9.21 -20.94
CA ASP A 30 -11.25 -9.07 -19.82
C ASP A 30 -11.25 -7.67 -19.19
N GLY A 31 -10.31 -6.77 -19.60
CA GLY A 31 -10.23 -5.40 -19.13
C GLY A 31 -9.89 -5.25 -17.64
N ASN A 32 -9.46 -6.31 -16.95
CA ASN A 32 -9.20 -6.34 -15.51
C ASN A 32 -10.39 -5.83 -14.68
N ILE A 33 -11.59 -6.28 -15.00
CA ILE A 33 -12.84 -5.85 -14.36
C ILE A 33 -13.10 -6.68 -13.10
N PRO A 34 -13.08 -6.08 -11.87
CA PRO A 34 -13.36 -6.80 -10.64
C PRO A 34 -14.86 -7.14 -10.52
N SER A 35 -15.16 -8.27 -9.87
CA SER A 35 -16.51 -8.58 -9.42
C SER A 35 -16.94 -7.66 -8.27
N HIS A 36 -18.23 -7.59 -7.99
CA HIS A 36 -18.77 -6.85 -6.84
C HIS A 36 -18.11 -7.31 -5.52
N VAL A 37 -17.94 -8.61 -5.33
CA VAL A 37 -17.26 -9.17 -4.13
C VAL A 37 -15.81 -8.71 -4.04
N ALA A 38 -15.09 -8.66 -5.17
CA ALA A 38 -13.71 -8.17 -5.18
C ALA A 38 -13.64 -6.67 -4.83
N ILE A 39 -14.63 -5.87 -5.27
CA ILE A 39 -14.73 -4.45 -4.92
C ILE A 39 -14.95 -4.29 -3.41
N GLU A 40 -15.86 -5.05 -2.80
CA GLU A 40 -16.09 -5.00 -1.35
C GLU A 40 -14.85 -5.42 -0.54
N ASN A 41 -14.12 -6.43 -1.00
CA ASN A 41 -12.86 -6.83 -0.36
C ASN A 41 -11.79 -5.72 -0.45
N LEU A 42 -11.63 -5.10 -1.62
CA LEU A 42 -10.73 -3.96 -1.81
C LEU A 42 -11.14 -2.77 -0.93
N LYS A 43 -12.44 -2.49 -0.85
CA LYS A 43 -12.98 -1.42 -0.01
C LYS A 43 -12.64 -1.66 1.45
N ASN A 44 -12.81 -2.89 1.95
CA ASN A 44 -12.41 -3.25 3.31
C ASN A 44 -10.91 -2.97 3.58
N ILE A 45 -10.03 -3.29 2.61
CA ILE A 45 -8.59 -3.00 2.76
C ILE A 45 -8.35 -1.48 2.77
N CYS A 46 -8.98 -0.73 1.86
CA CYS A 46 -8.80 0.72 1.79
C CYS A 46 -9.28 1.42 3.07
N GLU A 47 -10.52 1.16 3.50
CA GLU A 47 -11.14 1.85 4.65
C GLU A 47 -10.49 1.47 5.98
N ASN A 48 -10.15 0.20 6.17
CA ASN A 48 -9.76 -0.31 7.48
C ASN A 48 -8.26 -0.49 7.68
N TRP A 49 -7.44 -0.32 6.62
CA TRP A 49 -6.00 -0.54 6.71
C TRP A 49 -5.19 0.53 6.01
N LEU A 50 -5.52 0.89 4.76
CA LEU A 50 -4.71 1.85 4.01
C LEU A 50 -4.89 3.29 4.49
N GLU A 51 -6.11 3.67 4.91
CA GLU A 51 -6.34 4.99 5.53
C GLU A 51 -5.59 5.12 6.86
N ASP A 52 -5.64 4.09 7.71
CA ASP A 52 -4.93 4.06 8.99
C ASP A 52 -3.39 4.07 8.76
N LEU A 53 -2.89 3.31 7.76
CA LEU A 53 -1.48 3.33 7.35
C LEU A 53 -1.04 4.73 6.90
N ARG A 54 -1.86 5.37 6.06
CA ARG A 54 -1.61 6.72 5.56
C ARG A 54 -1.55 7.74 6.70
N TYR A 55 -2.54 7.70 7.60
CA TYR A 55 -2.60 8.57 8.76
C TYR A 55 -1.37 8.40 9.66
N SER A 56 -1.09 7.17 10.08
CA SER A 56 0.04 6.87 10.98
C SER A 56 1.40 7.20 10.37
N ASN A 57 1.58 6.94 9.07
CA ASN A 57 2.80 7.33 8.37
C ASN A 57 2.99 8.85 8.36
N ASN A 58 1.94 9.63 8.18
CA ASN A 58 2.02 11.10 8.16
C ASN A 58 2.29 11.67 9.57
N VAL A 59 1.67 11.12 10.63
CA VAL A 59 1.93 11.52 12.02
C VAL A 59 3.40 11.29 12.41
N LEU A 60 3.97 10.14 12.06
CA LEU A 60 5.39 9.85 12.34
C LEU A 60 6.34 10.84 11.65
N TYR A 61 5.99 11.34 10.46
CA TYR A 61 6.78 12.38 9.80
C TYR A 61 6.70 13.74 10.51
N GLU A 62 5.55 14.08 11.12
CA GLU A 62 5.38 15.32 11.88
C GLU A 62 6.19 15.28 13.19
N GLU A 63 6.22 14.19 13.90
CA GLU A 63 6.97 14.04 15.16
C GLU A 63 8.48 14.10 14.95
N VAL A 64 9.01 13.46 13.92
CA VAL A 64 10.45 13.51 13.59
C VAL A 64 10.88 14.91 13.11
N GLY A 65 9.94 15.69 12.54
CA GLY A 65 10.20 17.07 12.12
C GLY A 65 10.07 18.11 13.23
N SER A 66 9.33 17.82 14.32
CA SER A 66 9.04 18.76 15.42
C SER A 66 10.04 18.69 16.58
N ASP A 67 10.61 17.54 16.84
CA ASP A 67 11.73 17.41 17.77
C ASP A 67 13.01 17.82 17.03
N GLY A 68 13.41 19.09 17.24
CA GLY A 68 14.75 19.57 16.91
C GLY A 68 15.84 18.78 17.66
N GLY A 69 15.82 17.47 17.52
CA GLY A 69 16.91 16.60 17.91
C GLY A 69 18.17 17.10 17.22
N GLN A 70 18.98 17.86 17.93
CA GLN A 70 20.28 18.35 17.50
C GLN A 70 21.13 17.12 17.14
N VAL A 71 21.06 16.72 15.86
CA VAL A 71 22.15 15.96 15.28
C VAL A 71 23.35 16.91 15.39
N PRO A 72 24.50 16.50 15.95
CA PRO A 72 25.69 17.33 15.98
C PRO A 72 26.10 17.61 14.53
N VAL A 73 25.71 18.75 14.01
CA VAL A 73 26.15 19.26 12.71
C VAL A 73 27.49 19.93 12.93
N SER A 74 28.48 19.56 12.10
CA SER A 74 29.77 20.24 12.06
C SER A 74 29.58 21.75 11.82
N PRO A 75 30.48 22.61 12.31
CA PRO A 75 30.34 24.08 12.27
C PRO A 75 30.15 24.71 10.88
N GLU A 76 30.40 23.96 9.82
CA GLU A 76 30.28 24.44 8.44
C GLU A 76 28.86 24.42 7.86
N ALA A 77 27.87 23.84 8.57
CA ALA A 77 26.48 23.73 8.08
C ALA A 77 25.56 24.87 8.59
N GLN A 78 26.08 25.86 9.32
CA GLN A 78 25.27 26.91 9.97
C GLN A 78 24.82 28.07 9.07
N SER A 79 25.13 28.08 7.78
CA SER A 79 24.82 29.23 6.90
C SER A 79 23.48 29.15 6.14
N VAL A 80 22.57 28.20 6.43
CA VAL A 80 21.31 28.02 5.69
C VAL A 80 20.05 28.18 6.56
N SER A 81 20.16 28.76 7.77
CA SER A 81 19.08 28.77 8.78
C SER A 81 18.04 29.87 8.65
N ASP A 82 18.04 30.71 7.60
CA ASP A 82 17.07 31.81 7.44
C ASP A 82 16.08 31.63 6.28
N ARG A 83 15.63 30.41 6.02
CA ARG A 83 14.42 30.24 5.23
C ARG A 83 13.27 29.90 6.16
N ASN A 84 12.39 30.89 6.32
CA ASN A 84 11.08 30.79 6.96
C ASN A 84 10.21 29.79 6.18
N LEU A 85 10.57 28.48 6.28
CA LEU A 85 9.81 27.38 5.70
C LEU A 85 8.75 27.03 6.73
N SER A 86 7.53 27.53 6.52
CA SER A 86 6.34 26.91 7.09
C SER A 86 6.47 25.39 6.87
N PRO A 87 6.14 24.54 7.84
CA PRO A 87 6.17 23.11 7.63
C PRO A 87 5.20 22.78 6.49
N VAL A 88 5.73 22.59 5.30
CA VAL A 88 4.97 22.05 4.18
C VAL A 88 4.62 20.64 4.63
N ARG A 89 3.37 20.41 4.98
CA ARG A 89 2.84 19.07 5.22
C ARG A 89 3.06 18.26 3.95
N HIS A 90 4.18 17.58 3.88
CA HIS A 90 4.41 16.59 2.84
C HIS A 90 3.60 15.34 3.23
N GLU A 91 2.30 15.37 2.92
CA GLU A 91 1.51 14.14 2.94
C GLU A 91 2.13 13.18 1.94
N ALA A 92 2.92 12.22 2.45
CA ALA A 92 3.51 11.19 1.62
C ALA A 92 2.39 10.23 1.20
N PRO A 93 1.99 10.18 -0.08
CA PRO A 93 0.91 9.32 -0.52
C PRO A 93 1.32 7.85 -0.39
N ILE A 94 0.39 7.02 0.08
CA ILE A 94 0.51 5.57 -0.04
C ILE A 94 0.22 5.21 -1.50
N ILE A 95 1.19 4.64 -2.21
CA ILE A 95 1.08 4.35 -3.64
C ILE A 95 0.78 2.86 -3.83
N ILE A 96 -0.40 2.53 -4.35
CA ILE A 96 -0.77 1.17 -4.72
C ILE A 96 -0.27 0.89 -6.14
N THR A 97 0.49 -0.17 -6.30
CA THR A 97 1.01 -0.62 -7.59
C THR A 97 0.19 -1.75 -8.20
N SER A 98 -0.53 -2.51 -7.37
CA SER A 98 -1.42 -3.58 -7.78
C SER A 98 -2.44 -3.85 -6.66
N GLY A 99 -3.68 -4.08 -7.03
CA GLY A 99 -4.73 -4.58 -6.14
C GLY A 99 -5.43 -5.75 -6.82
N TYR A 100 -6.66 -5.57 -7.33
CA TYR A 100 -7.31 -6.64 -8.08
C TYR A 100 -6.54 -7.03 -9.34
N ARG A 101 -6.45 -8.33 -9.57
CA ARG A 101 -5.94 -8.92 -10.81
C ARG A 101 -6.96 -9.93 -11.34
N SER A 102 -7.40 -9.73 -12.58
CA SER A 102 -8.15 -10.76 -13.28
C SER A 102 -7.28 -12.01 -13.49
N PRO A 103 -7.86 -13.18 -13.79
CA PRO A 103 -7.06 -14.39 -14.07
C PRO A 103 -6.00 -14.19 -15.16
N GLU A 104 -6.31 -13.41 -16.21
CA GLU A 104 -5.36 -13.11 -17.29
C GLU A 104 -4.23 -12.21 -16.78
N VAL A 105 -4.56 -11.13 -16.06
CA VAL A 105 -3.56 -10.22 -15.46
C VAL A 105 -2.68 -10.98 -14.47
N ASN A 106 -3.27 -11.79 -13.60
CA ASN A 106 -2.53 -12.56 -12.62
C ASN A 106 -1.53 -13.53 -13.29
N LYS A 107 -1.93 -14.20 -14.36
CA LYS A 107 -1.06 -15.07 -15.14
C LYS A 107 0.10 -14.29 -15.78
N LEU A 108 -0.17 -13.14 -16.39
CA LEU A 108 0.85 -12.28 -17.01
C LEU A 108 1.83 -11.70 -15.98
N ALA A 109 1.35 -11.43 -14.77
CA ALA A 109 2.17 -10.98 -13.65
C ALA A 109 2.97 -12.10 -12.96
N GLY A 110 2.81 -13.36 -13.37
CA GLY A 110 3.47 -14.51 -12.75
C GLY A 110 2.91 -14.88 -11.37
N GLY A 111 1.68 -14.44 -11.07
CA GLY A 111 1.04 -14.69 -9.77
C GLY A 111 0.56 -16.13 -9.60
N SER A 112 0.47 -16.58 -8.34
CA SER A 112 -0.09 -17.88 -7.98
C SER A 112 -1.55 -18.02 -8.47
N PRO A 113 -1.98 -19.23 -8.90
CA PRO A 113 -3.39 -19.51 -9.19
C PRO A 113 -4.34 -19.28 -7.99
N THR A 114 -3.80 -19.27 -6.78
CA THR A 114 -4.53 -19.04 -5.52
C THR A 114 -4.27 -17.67 -4.92
N SER A 115 -3.76 -16.74 -5.72
CA SER A 115 -3.40 -15.38 -5.26
C SER A 115 -4.60 -14.64 -4.70
N ASN A 116 -4.43 -13.97 -3.56
CA ASN A 116 -5.40 -13.08 -2.94
C ASN A 116 -5.79 -11.88 -3.84
N HIS A 117 -4.96 -11.49 -4.80
CA HIS A 117 -5.29 -10.47 -5.80
C HIS A 117 -6.47 -10.86 -6.70
N LEU A 118 -6.68 -12.15 -6.99
CA LEU A 118 -7.78 -12.64 -7.82
C LEU A 118 -9.16 -12.34 -7.24
N THR A 119 -9.24 -12.20 -5.93
CA THR A 119 -10.50 -11.95 -5.20
C THR A 119 -10.58 -10.53 -4.62
N GLY A 120 -9.62 -9.66 -4.96
CA GLY A 120 -9.54 -8.32 -4.38
C GLY A 120 -9.13 -8.30 -2.91
N CYS A 121 -8.58 -9.41 -2.40
CA CYS A 121 -8.15 -9.54 -1.01
C CYS A 121 -6.69 -9.16 -0.78
N ALA A 122 -6.00 -8.55 -1.75
CA ALA A 122 -4.62 -8.12 -1.62
C ALA A 122 -4.33 -6.82 -2.36
N VAL A 123 -3.33 -6.10 -1.83
CA VAL A 123 -2.73 -4.92 -2.47
C VAL A 123 -1.21 -4.99 -2.37
N ASP A 124 -0.53 -4.47 -3.40
CA ASP A 124 0.91 -4.24 -3.40
C ASP A 124 1.19 -2.76 -3.20
N ILE A 125 1.87 -2.39 -2.12
CA ILE A 125 2.17 -1.02 -1.71
C ILE A 125 3.63 -0.73 -2.06
N ARG A 126 3.87 0.25 -2.93
CA ARG A 126 5.22 0.67 -3.32
C ARG A 126 6.01 1.19 -2.12
N CYS A 127 7.30 0.77 -2.05
CA CYS A 127 8.27 1.32 -1.11
C CYS A 127 9.50 1.85 -1.85
N ILE A 128 10.04 2.99 -1.37
CA ILE A 128 11.25 3.60 -1.94
C ILE A 128 12.49 2.73 -1.64
N GLY A 129 12.49 2.04 -0.48
CA GLY A 129 13.58 1.16 -0.05
C GLY A 129 13.13 0.29 1.11
N VAL A 130 14.08 -0.48 1.65
CA VAL A 130 13.82 -1.41 2.77
C VAL A 130 13.34 -0.69 4.03
N GLU A 131 13.86 0.48 4.32
CA GLU A 131 13.48 1.27 5.49
C GLU A 131 12.00 1.65 5.48
N GLN A 132 11.48 2.14 4.34
CA GLN A 132 10.06 2.44 4.20
C GLN A 132 9.21 1.17 4.26
N ALA A 133 9.68 0.06 3.68
CA ALA A 133 8.98 -1.21 3.76
C ALA A 133 8.86 -1.72 5.21
N LEU A 134 9.94 -1.64 5.99
CA LEU A 134 9.92 -1.98 7.41
C LEU A 134 8.98 -1.06 8.21
N ARG A 135 8.98 0.24 7.93
CA ARG A 135 8.09 1.21 8.57
C ARG A 135 6.62 0.89 8.29
N TYR A 136 6.26 0.65 7.03
CA TYR A 136 4.89 0.29 6.66
C TYR A 136 4.47 -1.04 7.28
N ALA A 137 5.35 -2.04 7.30
CA ALA A 137 5.07 -3.31 7.94
C ALA A 137 4.81 -3.14 9.45
N ASN A 138 5.63 -2.35 10.14
CA ASN A 138 5.45 -2.06 11.57
C ASN A 138 4.10 -1.36 11.82
N ILE A 139 3.77 -0.31 11.06
CA ILE A 139 2.48 0.39 11.20
C ILE A 139 1.31 -0.57 10.98
N LEU A 140 1.36 -1.44 9.97
CA LEU A 140 0.29 -2.42 9.72
C LEU A 140 0.15 -3.43 10.86
N LEU A 141 1.25 -3.84 11.50
CA LEU A 141 1.22 -4.69 12.70
C LEU A 141 0.62 -3.95 13.90
N ASP A 142 1.00 -2.69 14.11
CA ASP A 142 0.45 -1.85 15.19
C ASP A 142 -1.07 -1.63 15.00
N ILE A 143 -1.52 -1.42 13.74
CA ILE A 143 -2.96 -1.34 13.42
C ILE A 143 -3.65 -2.66 13.76
N ALA A 144 -3.08 -3.80 13.35
CA ALA A 144 -3.65 -5.12 13.64
C ALA A 144 -3.81 -5.35 15.15
N ASP A 145 -2.77 -5.07 15.91
CA ASP A 145 -2.73 -5.31 17.35
C ASP A 145 -3.62 -4.32 18.13
N GLY A 146 -3.59 -3.04 17.75
CA GLY A 146 -4.38 -1.99 18.38
C GLY A 146 -5.88 -2.13 18.12
N THR A 147 -6.26 -2.51 16.89
CA THR A 147 -7.67 -2.66 16.49
C THR A 147 -8.22 -4.07 16.68
N LYS A 148 -7.35 -5.06 16.96
CA LYS A 148 -7.67 -6.50 17.02
C LYS A 148 -8.26 -7.04 15.72
N ARG A 149 -7.98 -6.37 14.58
CA ARG A 149 -8.25 -6.90 13.26
C ARG A 149 -7.14 -7.84 12.86
N ASP A 150 -7.45 -8.80 12.01
CA ASP A 150 -6.46 -9.76 11.53
C ASP A 150 -6.27 -9.64 10.02
N PHE A 151 -5.09 -10.02 9.55
CA PHE A 151 -4.71 -10.01 8.14
C PHE A 151 -4.24 -11.41 7.71
N ASP A 152 -4.30 -11.68 6.40
CA ASP A 152 -3.89 -12.97 5.86
C ASP A 152 -2.37 -13.03 5.61
N GLU A 153 -1.85 -12.04 4.88
CA GLU A 153 -0.44 -11.98 4.46
C GLU A 153 0.13 -10.57 4.61
N LEU A 154 1.32 -10.46 5.17
CA LEU A 154 2.13 -9.25 5.20
C LEU A 154 3.55 -9.62 4.77
N PHE A 155 3.87 -9.41 3.49
CA PHE A 155 5.17 -9.74 2.96
C PHE A 155 5.94 -8.49 2.56
N ILE A 156 7.20 -8.42 2.99
CA ILE A 156 8.16 -7.47 2.44
C ILE A 156 8.82 -8.17 1.25
N GLU A 157 8.56 -7.66 0.06
CA GLU A 157 9.06 -8.25 -1.16
C GLU A 157 10.13 -7.38 -1.81
N ARG A 158 11.12 -8.04 -2.40
CA ARG A 158 12.21 -7.39 -3.13
C ARG A 158 12.40 -8.04 -4.49
N SER A 159 12.35 -7.25 -5.57
CA SER A 159 12.70 -7.75 -6.89
C SER A 159 14.22 -7.93 -7.06
N LYS A 160 14.61 -8.71 -8.06
CA LYS A 160 16.05 -8.86 -8.46
C LYS A 160 16.71 -7.51 -8.81
N GLN A 161 15.92 -6.51 -9.22
CA GLN A 161 16.41 -5.15 -9.52
C GLN A 161 16.46 -4.23 -8.28
N GLY A 162 16.18 -4.77 -7.08
CA GLY A 162 16.28 -4.04 -5.81
C GLY A 162 15.07 -3.16 -5.49
N ARG A 163 13.94 -3.29 -6.20
CA ARG A 163 12.70 -2.59 -5.87
C ARG A 163 11.99 -3.29 -4.72
N TYR A 164 11.47 -2.51 -3.76
CA TYR A 164 10.74 -3.00 -2.59
C TYR A 164 9.26 -2.65 -2.68
N TRP A 165 8.42 -3.55 -2.18
CA TRP A 165 7.00 -3.30 -1.93
C TRP A 165 6.52 -4.15 -0.74
N ILE A 166 5.39 -3.74 -0.19
CA ILE A 166 4.63 -4.57 0.75
C ILE A 166 3.51 -5.24 -0.02
N HIS A 167 3.49 -6.56 0.00
CA HIS A 167 2.28 -7.32 -0.31
C HIS A 167 1.46 -7.46 0.97
N PHE A 168 0.24 -6.94 0.97
CA PHE A 168 -0.65 -6.98 2.10
C PHE A 168 -2.00 -7.56 1.71
N ALA A 169 -2.43 -8.62 2.41
CA ALA A 169 -3.68 -9.31 2.12
C ALA A 169 -4.57 -9.43 3.34
N VAL A 170 -5.87 -9.21 3.12
CA VAL A 170 -6.93 -9.37 4.13
C VAL A 170 -8.08 -10.13 3.51
N ARG A 171 -8.40 -11.29 4.04
CA ARG A 171 -9.55 -12.09 3.62
C ARG A 171 -10.76 -11.82 4.50
N PRO A 172 -11.99 -12.06 4.01
CA PRO A 172 -13.19 -11.92 4.85
C PRO A 172 -13.20 -12.81 6.08
N LYS A 173 -12.47 -13.93 6.05
CA LYS A 173 -12.33 -14.91 7.16
C LYS A 173 -11.06 -15.74 7.00
N ASP A 174 -10.71 -16.47 8.03
CA ASP A 174 -9.59 -17.43 8.05
C ASP A 174 -8.25 -16.78 7.66
N ASN A 175 -8.01 -15.57 8.17
CA ASN A 175 -6.75 -14.87 8.02
C ASN A 175 -5.64 -15.61 8.77
N ARG A 176 -4.48 -15.82 8.13
CA ARG A 176 -3.39 -16.65 8.63
C ARG A 176 -2.33 -15.88 9.42
N ARG A 177 -2.34 -14.56 9.38
CA ARG A 177 -1.32 -13.67 9.94
C ARG A 177 0.10 -14.08 9.53
N GLN A 178 0.28 -14.40 8.26
CA GLN A 178 1.56 -14.84 7.73
C GLN A 178 2.45 -13.63 7.41
N ILE A 179 3.66 -13.63 7.96
CA ILE A 179 4.65 -12.56 7.76
C ILE A 179 5.90 -13.17 7.14
N SER A 180 6.45 -12.53 6.10
CA SER A 180 7.64 -13.03 5.41
C SER A 180 8.43 -11.92 4.71
N PHE A 181 9.72 -12.20 4.48
CA PHE A 181 10.57 -11.50 3.52
C PHE A 181 10.78 -12.39 2.30
N LEU A 182 10.44 -11.89 1.12
CA LEU A 182 10.53 -12.64 -0.12
C LEU A 182 11.43 -11.92 -1.14
N GLN A 183 12.24 -12.69 -1.83
CA GLN A 183 12.97 -12.23 -3.01
C GLN A 183 12.35 -12.87 -4.25
N THR A 184 11.86 -12.05 -5.18
CA THR A 184 11.14 -12.47 -6.39
C THR A 184 11.91 -12.11 -7.66
#